data_26ef337562096b7226f9c4433618193e
#
_entry.id   26ef337562096b7226f9c4433618193e
#
_cell.length_a   1.000
_cell.length_b   1.000
_cell.length_c   1.000
_cell.angle_alpha   90.00
_cell.angle_beta   90.00
_cell.angle_gamma   90.00
#
_symmetry.space_group_name_H-M   'P 1'
#
loop_
_entity.id
_entity.type
_entity.pdbx_description
1 polymer ?
#
loop_
_entity_poly.entity_id
_entity_poly.type
_entity_poly.pdbx_seq_one_letter_code
_entity_poly.pdbx_strand_id
1 'polypeptide(L)'
;EVRYGDGYRKNNRSIPEVLPHMYCINVEREIDQFQKDLLFFQDRMLMDQLRSGFCLFDAAKECRHCFQCVGLIEQKSPQELTIGETARLLEYKLYQTNLSDFSGRLNDNFEKNGGYGEICYTLTCAAEDMFRIQVTMFQEEKNRETPVEDMGKGMRSIYLLSLLETYVEDDKKLPSILVMEYPEMFLHPKLQKIASETLYRLSKKNQVIFNTHSPHLLVNFTRREIRQVVLDGEYYSALRENTDIDVILNVLGYAAGDFMNVDFVFIVVGKQDKSR
;
A
#
# COMPACT_ATOMS: atom_id res chain seq x y z
N GLU A 1 -17.01 18.55 4.85
CA GLU A 1 -18.16 17.81 5.39
C GLU A 1 -18.89 17.15 4.21
N VAL A 2 -18.89 15.82 4.16
CA VAL A 2 -19.61 15.08 3.11
C VAL A 2 -21.08 15.03 3.51
N ARG A 3 -21.96 15.68 2.76
CA ARG A 3 -23.40 15.60 2.96
C ARG A 3 -23.96 14.50 2.07
N TYR A 4 -24.59 13.52 2.67
CA TYR A 4 -25.35 12.50 1.94
C TYR A 4 -26.74 13.02 1.61
N GLY A 5 -27.22 12.75 0.39
CA GLY A 5 -28.59 13.06 0.00
C GLY A 5 -29.61 12.27 0.85
N ASP A 6 -30.83 12.75 0.90
CA ASP A 6 -31.92 12.27 1.79
C ASP A 6 -32.28 10.78 1.67
N GLY A 7 -31.76 10.07 0.66
CA GLY A 7 -31.92 8.63 0.47
C GLY A 7 -30.86 7.73 1.11
N TYR A 8 -29.77 8.29 1.66
CA TYR A 8 -28.68 7.52 2.23
C TYR A 8 -28.84 7.36 3.74
N ARG A 9 -29.03 6.14 4.19
CA ARG A 9 -29.01 5.81 5.62
C ARG A 9 -27.59 5.85 6.14
N LYS A 10 -27.39 6.33 7.38
CA LYS A 10 -26.08 6.50 8.05
C LYS A 10 -25.18 5.23 8.08
N ASN A 11 -25.73 4.06 7.79
CA ASN A 11 -25.04 2.76 7.83
C ASN A 11 -25.01 2.07 6.45
N ASN A 12 -24.85 2.81 5.37
CA ASN A 12 -24.73 2.20 4.06
C ASN A 12 -23.35 1.51 3.95
N ARG A 13 -23.32 0.20 4.15
CA ARG A 13 -22.13 -0.65 4.07
C ARG A 13 -21.48 -0.65 2.69
N SER A 14 -22.20 -0.24 1.66
CA SER A 14 -21.71 -0.18 0.27
C SER A 14 -20.83 1.04 -0.03
N ILE A 15 -20.81 2.07 0.82
CA ILE A 15 -20.00 3.28 0.56
C ILE A 15 -18.50 2.96 0.46
N PRO A 16 -17.90 2.19 1.40
CA PRO A 16 -16.49 1.81 1.28
C PRO A 16 -16.17 1.03 0.01
N GLU A 17 -17.14 0.33 -0.58
CA GLU A 17 -16.97 -0.48 -1.79
C GLU A 17 -16.85 0.34 -3.07
N VAL A 18 -17.37 1.58 -3.07
CA VAL A 18 -17.35 2.46 -4.23
C VAL A 18 -16.36 3.64 -4.10
N LEU A 19 -15.76 3.80 -2.92
CA LEU A 19 -14.72 4.81 -2.73
C LEU A 19 -13.39 4.34 -3.31
N PRO A 20 -12.65 5.23 -3.99
CA PRO A 20 -11.31 4.90 -4.45
C PRO A 20 -10.38 4.66 -3.26
N HIS A 21 -9.51 3.68 -3.38
CA HIS A 21 -8.44 3.49 -2.41
C HIS A 21 -7.38 4.58 -2.57
N MET A 22 -6.89 5.11 -1.45
CA MET A 22 -5.83 6.10 -1.45
C MET A 22 -4.55 5.49 -0.88
N TYR A 23 -3.47 5.57 -1.66
CA TYR A 23 -2.13 5.12 -1.29
C TYR A 23 -1.22 6.31 -1.14
N CYS A 24 -0.64 6.47 0.04
CA CYS A 24 0.36 7.49 0.32
C CYS A 24 1.73 6.84 0.43
N ILE A 25 2.64 7.20 -0.46
CA ILE A 25 4.01 6.68 -0.52
C ILE A 25 4.94 7.81 -0.13
N ASN A 26 5.49 7.73 1.08
CA ASN A 26 6.44 8.69 1.61
C ASN A 26 7.87 8.44 1.08
N VAL A 27 8.79 9.33 1.46
CA VAL A 27 10.21 9.25 1.09
C VAL A 27 10.91 8.00 1.66
N GLU A 28 10.52 7.58 2.86
CA GLU A 28 11.16 6.45 3.55
C GLU A 28 10.79 5.12 2.91
N ARG A 29 9.62 5.07 2.23
CA ARG A 29 9.14 3.90 1.47
C ARG A 29 9.18 2.62 2.29
N GLU A 30 8.37 2.60 3.34
CA GLU A 30 8.15 1.41 4.16
C GLU A 30 7.48 0.32 3.32
N ILE A 31 8.31 -0.50 2.67
CA ILE A 31 7.87 -1.50 1.70
C ILE A 31 7.00 -2.55 2.37
N ASP A 32 7.34 -2.97 3.58
CA ASP A 32 6.63 -4.02 4.30
C ASP A 32 5.16 -3.68 4.53
N GLN A 33 4.89 -2.46 5.03
CA GLN A 33 3.53 -2.00 5.26
C GLN A 33 2.78 -1.86 3.94
N PHE A 34 3.42 -1.25 2.95
CA PHE A 34 2.82 -1.05 1.64
C PHE A 34 2.49 -2.39 0.93
N GLN A 35 3.36 -3.39 1.03
CA GLN A 35 3.09 -4.73 0.50
C GLN A 35 1.92 -5.40 1.22
N LYS A 36 1.86 -5.32 2.55
CA LYS A 36 0.74 -5.84 3.31
C LYS A 36 -0.57 -5.18 2.87
N ASP A 37 -0.58 -3.86 2.75
CA ASP A 37 -1.76 -3.11 2.32
C ASP A 37 -2.21 -3.50 0.91
N LEU A 38 -1.28 -3.70 -0.03
CA LEU A 38 -1.60 -4.08 -1.39
C LEU A 38 -2.01 -5.54 -1.56
N LEU A 39 -1.38 -6.47 -0.86
CA LEU A 39 -1.55 -7.90 -1.11
C LEU A 39 -2.59 -8.55 -0.19
N PHE A 40 -2.74 -8.07 1.05
CA PHE A 40 -3.63 -8.69 2.02
C PHE A 40 -4.83 -7.83 2.41
N PHE A 41 -4.62 -6.57 2.77
CA PHE A 41 -5.69 -5.77 3.39
C PHE A 41 -6.78 -5.32 2.42
N GLN A 42 -6.56 -5.48 1.13
CA GLN A 42 -7.56 -5.16 0.12
C GLN A 42 -8.47 -6.31 -0.26
N ASP A 43 -8.08 -7.54 0.06
CA ASP A 43 -9.00 -8.66 -0.02
C ASP A 43 -9.93 -8.65 1.19
N ARG A 44 -11.10 -8.01 1.03
CA ARG A 44 -12.11 -7.94 2.08
C ARG A 44 -12.57 -9.30 2.56
N MET A 45 -12.73 -10.25 1.64
CA MET A 45 -13.15 -11.60 2.01
C MET A 45 -12.10 -12.27 2.89
N LEU A 46 -10.82 -12.11 2.53
CA LEU A 46 -9.71 -12.61 3.33
C LEU A 46 -9.66 -11.91 4.69
N MET A 47 -9.79 -10.59 4.72
CA MET A 47 -9.77 -9.81 5.96
C MET A 47 -10.96 -10.11 6.86
N ASP A 48 -12.17 -10.25 6.28
CA ASP A 48 -13.36 -10.65 7.03
C ASP A 48 -13.20 -12.08 7.59
N GLN A 49 -12.58 -12.98 6.87
CA GLN A 49 -12.27 -14.33 7.36
C GLN A 49 -11.23 -14.30 8.49
N LEU A 50 -10.21 -13.48 8.41
CA LEU A 50 -9.18 -13.34 9.44
C LEU A 50 -9.69 -12.60 10.68
N ARG A 51 -10.54 -11.59 10.48
CA ARG A 51 -11.15 -10.79 11.56
C ARG A 51 -12.46 -11.38 12.09
N SER A 52 -12.93 -12.52 11.53
CA SER A 52 -14.24 -13.06 11.89
C SER A 52 -14.30 -13.40 13.38
N GLY A 53 -14.60 -12.39 14.18
CA GLY A 53 -14.97 -12.54 15.57
C GLY A 53 -16.34 -13.20 15.76
N PHE A 54 -16.93 -13.78 14.69
CA PHE A 54 -18.24 -14.40 14.75
C PHE A 54 -18.16 -15.85 15.19
N CYS A 55 -19.15 -16.28 15.95
CA CYS A 55 -19.31 -17.68 16.32
C CYS A 55 -19.64 -18.51 15.06
N LEU A 56 -18.94 -19.61 14.84
CA LEU A 56 -19.23 -20.50 13.69
C LEU A 56 -20.61 -21.15 13.73
N PHE A 57 -21.21 -21.24 14.91
CA PHE A 57 -22.57 -21.80 15.09
C PHE A 57 -23.68 -20.74 15.00
N ASP A 58 -23.34 -19.47 15.17
CA ASP A 58 -24.28 -18.37 15.18
C ASP A 58 -23.61 -17.09 14.73
N ALA A 59 -23.74 -16.78 13.45
CA ALA A 59 -23.14 -15.60 12.84
C ALA A 59 -23.64 -14.26 13.41
N ALA A 60 -24.70 -14.26 14.22
CA ALA A 60 -25.20 -13.07 14.92
C ALA A 60 -24.47 -12.81 16.25
N LYS A 61 -23.69 -13.77 16.73
CA LYS A 61 -22.97 -13.67 18.00
C LYS A 61 -21.48 -13.50 17.81
N GLU A 62 -20.89 -12.69 18.65
CA GLU A 62 -19.42 -12.61 18.76
C GLU A 62 -18.85 -13.94 19.29
N CYS A 63 -17.69 -14.29 18.78
CA CYS A 63 -16.97 -15.46 19.24
C CYS A 63 -16.43 -15.25 20.67
N ARG A 64 -16.80 -16.13 21.60
CA ARG A 64 -16.31 -16.13 22.97
C ARG A 64 -15.10 -17.04 23.19
N HIS A 65 -14.46 -17.50 22.12
CA HIS A 65 -13.33 -18.43 22.17
C HIS A 65 -13.54 -19.67 23.06
N CYS A 66 -14.77 -20.19 23.06
CA CYS A 66 -15.13 -21.40 23.79
C CYS A 66 -14.59 -22.68 23.14
N PHE A 67 -14.04 -22.59 21.94
CA PHE A 67 -13.48 -23.68 21.14
C PHE A 67 -14.41 -24.88 20.86
N GLN A 68 -15.71 -24.75 21.10
CA GLN A 68 -16.68 -25.83 20.78
C GLN A 68 -16.75 -26.15 19.29
N CYS A 69 -16.38 -25.18 18.44
CA CYS A 69 -16.34 -25.37 16.98
C CYS A 69 -15.18 -26.26 16.51
N VAL A 70 -14.13 -26.43 17.32
CA VAL A 70 -12.91 -27.13 16.92
C VAL A 70 -13.18 -28.55 16.47
N GLY A 71 -14.03 -29.29 17.17
CA GLY A 71 -14.38 -30.65 16.78
C GLY A 71 -15.05 -30.77 15.41
N LEU A 72 -15.77 -29.74 14.95
CA LEU A 72 -16.31 -29.69 13.59
C LEU A 72 -15.27 -29.30 12.56
N ILE A 73 -14.38 -28.38 12.94
CA ILE A 73 -13.29 -27.92 12.06
C ILE A 73 -12.30 -29.06 11.80
N GLU A 74 -11.97 -29.85 12.81
CA GLU A 74 -11.03 -31.00 12.69
C GLU A 74 -11.57 -32.14 11.82
N GLN A 75 -12.87 -32.18 11.55
CA GLN A 75 -13.45 -33.16 10.63
C GLN A 75 -13.29 -32.79 9.15
N LYS A 76 -12.92 -31.55 8.86
CA LYS A 76 -12.71 -31.07 7.49
C LYS A 76 -11.33 -31.45 6.97
N SER A 77 -11.26 -31.70 5.66
CA SER A 77 -9.96 -31.84 5.00
C SER A 77 -9.24 -30.47 4.95
N PRO A 78 -7.90 -30.45 4.86
CA PRO A 78 -7.15 -29.19 4.77
C PRO A 78 -7.57 -28.26 3.62
N GLN A 79 -8.13 -28.84 2.54
CA GLN A 79 -8.59 -28.09 1.36
C GLN A 79 -9.97 -27.43 1.57
N GLU A 80 -10.76 -27.93 2.50
CA GLU A 80 -12.08 -27.40 2.84
C GLU A 80 -12.05 -26.37 3.97
N LEU A 81 -10.91 -26.27 4.66
CA LEU A 81 -10.74 -25.29 5.73
C LEU A 81 -10.68 -23.88 5.16
N THR A 82 -11.49 -23.00 5.72
CA THR A 82 -11.33 -21.56 5.49
C THR A 82 -10.13 -21.02 6.30
N ILE A 83 -9.62 -19.87 5.90
CA ILE A 83 -8.51 -19.21 6.62
C ILE A 83 -8.91 -18.90 8.07
N GLY A 84 -10.16 -18.46 8.31
CA GLY A 84 -10.69 -18.22 9.66
C GLY A 84 -10.74 -19.49 10.52
N GLU A 85 -11.15 -20.63 9.94
CA GLU A 85 -11.13 -21.91 10.65
C GLU A 85 -9.71 -22.37 10.97
N THR A 86 -8.78 -22.19 10.05
CA THR A 86 -7.36 -22.49 10.27
C THR A 86 -6.76 -21.61 11.40
N ALA A 87 -7.08 -20.32 11.41
CA ALA A 87 -6.69 -19.42 12.50
C ALA A 87 -7.28 -19.88 13.83
N ARG A 88 -8.53 -20.32 13.86
CA ARG A 88 -9.20 -20.85 15.07
C ARG A 88 -8.52 -22.12 15.60
N LEU A 89 -8.11 -23.03 14.72
CA LEU A 89 -7.33 -24.20 15.11
C LEU A 89 -5.98 -23.82 15.70
N LEU A 90 -5.29 -22.83 15.13
CA LEU A 90 -4.04 -22.33 15.65
C LEU A 90 -4.21 -21.73 17.05
N GLU A 91 -5.21 -20.87 17.25
CA GLU A 91 -5.55 -20.31 18.57
C GLU A 91 -5.80 -21.40 19.60
N TYR A 92 -6.61 -22.41 19.23
CA TYR A 92 -6.90 -23.53 20.12
C TYR A 92 -5.66 -24.31 20.50
N LYS A 93 -4.79 -24.64 19.53
CA LYS A 93 -3.56 -25.37 19.82
C LYS A 93 -2.60 -24.59 20.72
N LEU A 94 -2.46 -23.28 20.48
CA LEU A 94 -1.64 -22.41 21.34
C LEU A 94 -2.24 -22.29 22.75
N TYR A 95 -3.56 -22.19 22.87
CA TYR A 95 -4.25 -22.18 24.16
C TYR A 95 -3.99 -23.47 24.93
N GLN A 96 -4.17 -24.62 24.30
CA GLN A 96 -3.93 -25.96 24.89
C GLN A 96 -2.48 -26.16 25.33
N THR A 97 -1.53 -25.63 24.57
CA THR A 97 -0.10 -25.84 24.87
C THR A 97 0.34 -25.10 26.12
N ASN A 98 -0.12 -23.89 26.35
CA ASN A 98 0.46 -23.00 27.35
C ASN A 98 -0.54 -22.40 28.35
N LEU A 99 -1.76 -22.08 27.93
CA LEU A 99 -2.68 -21.28 28.72
C LEU A 99 -3.70 -22.11 29.50
N SER A 100 -4.10 -23.26 29.03
CA SER A 100 -5.13 -24.08 29.68
C SER A 100 -4.71 -24.48 31.10
N ASP A 101 -3.57 -25.13 31.25
CA ASP A 101 -3.06 -25.56 32.56
C ASP A 101 -2.66 -24.37 33.46
N PHE A 102 -2.12 -23.32 32.83
CA PHE A 102 -1.77 -22.10 33.57
C PHE A 102 -3.03 -21.42 34.14
N SER A 103 -4.08 -21.29 33.34
CA SER A 103 -5.35 -20.72 33.75
C SER A 103 -5.97 -21.47 34.92
N GLY A 104 -5.98 -22.81 34.86
CA GLY A 104 -6.46 -23.64 35.97
C GLY A 104 -5.72 -23.37 37.28
N ARG A 105 -4.39 -23.44 37.25
CA ARG A 105 -3.55 -23.19 38.46
C ARG A 105 -3.68 -21.75 38.95
N LEU A 106 -3.83 -20.79 38.05
CA LEU A 106 -4.05 -19.40 38.46
C LEU A 106 -5.36 -19.25 39.18
N ASN A 107 -6.45 -19.83 38.68
CA ASN A 107 -7.78 -19.73 39.30
C ASN A 107 -7.80 -20.40 40.66
N ASP A 108 -7.16 -21.55 40.82
CA ASP A 108 -6.99 -22.20 42.15
C ASP A 108 -6.28 -21.28 43.16
N ASN A 109 -5.22 -20.61 42.70
CA ASN A 109 -4.49 -19.67 43.56
C ASN A 109 -5.27 -18.37 43.82
N PHE A 110 -6.03 -17.90 42.84
CA PHE A 110 -6.85 -16.72 42.94
C PHE A 110 -7.95 -16.90 44.00
N GLU A 111 -8.61 -18.05 43.97
CA GLU A 111 -9.60 -18.43 45.01
C GLU A 111 -8.98 -18.55 46.39
N LYS A 112 -7.84 -19.24 46.51
CA LYS A 112 -7.09 -19.36 47.81
C LYS A 112 -6.67 -18.01 48.37
N ASN A 113 -6.42 -17.04 47.51
CA ASN A 113 -6.04 -15.68 47.93
C ASN A 113 -7.26 -14.76 48.19
N GLY A 114 -8.48 -15.31 48.20
CA GLY A 114 -9.71 -14.58 48.47
C GLY A 114 -10.35 -13.88 47.28
N GLY A 115 -9.89 -14.21 46.05
CA GLY A 115 -10.55 -13.76 44.84
C GLY A 115 -11.88 -14.47 44.63
N TYR A 116 -12.81 -13.83 43.93
CA TYR A 116 -14.08 -14.42 43.52
C TYR A 116 -14.28 -14.27 42.02
N GLY A 117 -14.91 -15.27 41.41
CA GLY A 117 -15.08 -15.33 39.96
C GLY A 117 -13.96 -16.11 39.27
N GLU A 118 -13.99 -16.19 37.96
CA GLU A 118 -13.04 -16.92 37.12
C GLU A 118 -12.26 -15.98 36.22
N ILE A 119 -10.95 -16.13 36.20
CA ILE A 119 -10.06 -15.42 35.27
C ILE A 119 -9.93 -16.24 34.02
N CYS A 120 -10.38 -15.68 32.91
CA CYS A 120 -10.30 -16.30 31.59
C CYS A 120 -9.21 -15.64 30.73
N TYR A 121 -8.36 -16.45 30.12
CA TYR A 121 -7.41 -15.99 29.11
C TYR A 121 -7.98 -16.24 27.71
N THR A 122 -7.91 -15.21 26.89
CA THR A 122 -8.31 -15.28 25.50
C THR A 122 -7.12 -14.95 24.61
N LEU A 123 -6.81 -15.81 23.66
CA LEU A 123 -5.87 -15.52 22.59
C LEU A 123 -6.65 -14.86 21.47
N THR A 124 -6.22 -13.67 21.06
CA THR A 124 -6.72 -13.02 19.86
C THR A 124 -5.61 -12.95 18.84
N CYS A 125 -5.91 -13.31 17.62
CA CYS A 125 -4.96 -13.22 16.53
C CYS A 125 -5.16 -11.90 15.78
N ALA A 126 -4.18 -10.99 15.88
CA ALA A 126 -4.10 -9.85 14.99
C ALA A 126 -3.54 -10.37 13.66
N ALA A 127 -4.40 -10.51 12.65
CA ALA A 127 -4.00 -10.99 11.33
C ALA A 127 -2.84 -10.18 10.73
N GLU A 128 -2.77 -8.90 11.11
CA GLU A 128 -1.75 -7.94 10.70
C GLU A 128 -0.34 -8.31 11.19
N ASP A 129 -0.25 -8.99 12.33
CA ASP A 129 1.01 -9.38 12.94
C ASP A 129 1.41 -10.84 12.66
N MET A 130 0.47 -11.65 12.14
CA MET A 130 0.71 -13.08 11.90
C MET A 130 1.61 -13.37 10.72
N PHE A 131 1.57 -12.52 9.69
CA PHE A 131 2.26 -12.80 8.43
C PHE A 131 3.21 -11.69 8.08
N ARG A 132 4.42 -12.08 7.72
CA ARG A 132 5.41 -11.21 7.10
C ARG A 132 5.64 -11.66 5.68
N ILE A 133 5.52 -10.75 4.72
CA ILE A 133 5.87 -11.01 3.34
C ILE A 133 7.37 -10.83 3.22
N GLN A 134 8.07 -11.91 2.84
CA GLN A 134 9.48 -11.84 2.49
C GLN A 134 9.61 -11.84 0.98
N VAL A 135 10.28 -10.84 0.45
CA VAL A 135 10.55 -10.71 -0.99
C VAL A 135 12.04 -10.74 -1.21
N THR A 136 12.48 -11.65 -2.08
CA THR A 136 13.88 -11.78 -2.46
C THR A 136 14.03 -11.58 -3.97
N MET A 137 15.06 -10.86 -4.38
CA MET A 137 15.46 -10.76 -5.76
C MET A 137 16.53 -11.82 -6.05
N PHE A 138 16.26 -12.67 -7.02
CA PHE A 138 17.24 -13.63 -7.50
C PHE A 138 18.02 -13.07 -8.69
N GLN A 139 19.34 -13.07 -8.60
CA GLN A 139 20.23 -12.68 -9.70
C GLN A 139 20.88 -13.93 -10.28
N GLU A 140 20.41 -14.37 -11.45
CA GLU A 140 20.92 -15.59 -12.11
C GLU A 140 22.43 -15.55 -12.36
N GLU A 141 22.95 -14.41 -12.89
CA GLU A 141 24.37 -14.26 -13.22
C GLU A 141 25.30 -14.46 -12.02
N LYS A 142 24.83 -14.13 -10.81
CA LYS A 142 25.60 -14.22 -9.57
C LYS A 142 25.17 -15.39 -8.70
N ASN A 143 24.13 -16.12 -9.09
CA ASN A 143 23.47 -17.15 -8.29
C ASN A 143 23.27 -16.69 -6.84
N ARG A 144 22.75 -15.48 -6.69
CA ARG A 144 22.58 -14.82 -5.39
C ARG A 144 21.16 -14.36 -5.18
N GLU A 145 20.64 -14.68 -4.01
CA GLU A 145 19.39 -14.09 -3.49
C GLU A 145 19.72 -12.88 -2.61
N THR A 146 18.95 -11.82 -2.81
CA THR A 146 19.08 -10.59 -2.00
C THR A 146 17.67 -10.18 -1.53
N PRO A 147 17.43 -10.13 -0.21
CA PRO A 147 16.19 -9.60 0.33
C PRO A 147 15.96 -8.16 -0.15
N VAL A 148 14.69 -7.77 -0.32
CA VAL A 148 14.34 -6.40 -0.79
C VAL A 148 14.86 -5.34 0.18
N GLU A 149 14.88 -5.65 1.47
CA GLU A 149 15.39 -4.79 2.54
C GLU A 149 16.89 -4.49 2.40
N ASP A 150 17.65 -5.43 1.82
CA ASP A 150 19.09 -5.30 1.60
C ASP A 150 19.45 -4.70 0.24
N MET A 151 18.45 -4.45 -0.61
CA MET A 151 18.66 -3.78 -1.89
C MET A 151 18.99 -2.31 -1.70
N GLY A 152 19.77 -1.75 -2.65
CA GLY A 152 20.00 -0.31 -2.72
C GLY A 152 18.67 0.45 -2.92
N LYS A 153 18.58 1.64 -2.33
CA LYS A 153 17.37 2.47 -2.33
C LYS A 153 16.75 2.70 -3.72
N GLY A 154 17.58 2.85 -4.76
CA GLY A 154 17.10 2.98 -6.14
C GLY A 154 16.37 1.73 -6.64
N MET A 155 16.91 0.55 -6.35
CA MET A 155 16.28 -0.72 -6.74
C MET A 155 14.97 -0.96 -5.98
N ARG A 156 14.91 -0.59 -4.70
CA ARG A 156 13.66 -0.60 -3.94
C ARG A 156 12.60 0.34 -4.53
N SER A 157 13.01 1.49 -5.04
CA SER A 157 12.09 2.41 -5.72
C SER A 157 11.52 1.83 -7.01
N ILE A 158 12.33 1.12 -7.80
CA ILE A 158 11.87 0.44 -9.01
C ILE A 158 10.91 -0.69 -8.63
N TYR A 159 11.25 -1.49 -7.63
CA TYR A 159 10.39 -2.56 -7.14
C TYR A 159 9.01 -2.01 -6.72
N LEU A 160 8.98 -0.92 -5.95
CA LEU A 160 7.75 -0.28 -5.51
C LEU A 160 6.89 0.20 -6.68
N LEU A 161 7.49 0.86 -7.67
CA LEU A 161 6.77 1.30 -8.88
C LEU A 161 6.22 0.11 -9.66
N SER A 162 7.00 -0.96 -9.79
CA SER A 162 6.56 -2.19 -10.46
C SER A 162 5.42 -2.88 -9.71
N LEU A 163 5.48 -2.91 -8.39
CA LEU A 163 4.42 -3.46 -7.54
C LEU A 163 3.11 -2.68 -7.72
N LEU A 164 3.18 -1.34 -7.74
CA LEU A 164 2.02 -0.48 -8.00
C LEU A 164 1.44 -0.71 -9.38
N GLU A 165 2.30 -0.77 -10.40
CA GLU A 165 1.87 -0.99 -11.78
C GLU A 165 1.14 -2.34 -11.91
N THR A 166 1.75 -3.41 -11.40
CA THR A 166 1.14 -4.76 -11.39
C THR A 166 -0.20 -4.78 -10.65
N TYR A 167 -0.28 -4.08 -9.52
CA TYR A 167 -1.51 -4.01 -8.74
C TYR A 167 -2.65 -3.30 -9.50
N VAL A 168 -2.33 -2.22 -10.19
CA VAL A 168 -3.31 -1.39 -10.90
C VAL A 168 -3.73 -2.00 -12.25
N GLU A 169 -2.93 -2.91 -12.82
CA GLU A 169 -3.27 -3.64 -14.05
C GLU A 169 -4.46 -4.59 -13.87
N ASP A 170 -4.82 -4.95 -12.64
CA ASP A 170 -6.02 -5.74 -12.38
C ASP A 170 -7.29 -4.93 -12.71
N ASP A 171 -7.91 -5.24 -13.85
CA ASP A 171 -9.11 -4.57 -14.35
C ASP A 171 -10.34 -4.70 -13.45
N LYS A 172 -10.30 -5.59 -12.46
CA LYS A 172 -11.39 -5.79 -11.49
C LYS A 172 -11.38 -4.77 -10.35
N LYS A 173 -10.31 -3.98 -10.23
CA LYS A 173 -10.15 -3.00 -9.15
C LYS A 173 -10.67 -1.63 -9.55
N LEU A 174 -11.24 -0.93 -8.58
CA LEU A 174 -11.65 0.46 -8.75
C LEU A 174 -10.41 1.36 -8.93
N PRO A 175 -10.56 2.47 -9.69
CA PRO A 175 -9.50 3.48 -9.77
C PRO A 175 -9.06 3.93 -8.39
N SER A 176 -7.75 4.11 -8.21
CA SER A 176 -7.13 4.49 -6.94
C SER A 176 -6.59 5.92 -7.00
N ILE A 177 -6.37 6.52 -5.84
CA ILE A 177 -5.64 7.78 -5.68
C ILE A 177 -4.25 7.44 -5.17
N LEU A 178 -3.22 7.73 -5.96
CA LEU A 178 -1.82 7.49 -5.63
C LEU A 178 -1.16 8.82 -5.29
N VAL A 179 -0.72 9.00 -4.05
CA VAL A 179 0.02 10.18 -3.60
C VAL A 179 1.45 9.75 -3.31
N MET A 180 2.42 10.34 -4.02
CA MET A 180 3.82 9.93 -3.93
C MET A 180 4.73 11.12 -3.63
N GLU A 181 5.62 10.96 -2.66
CA GLU A 181 6.64 11.95 -2.37
C GLU A 181 7.95 11.58 -3.07
N TYR A 182 8.46 12.49 -3.88
CA TYR A 182 9.75 12.39 -4.57
C TYR A 182 10.00 11.01 -5.20
N PRO A 183 9.17 10.57 -6.16
CA PRO A 183 9.30 9.25 -6.77
C PRO A 183 10.65 9.03 -7.45
N GLU A 184 11.37 10.10 -7.80
CA GLU A 184 12.71 10.07 -8.36
C GLU A 184 13.83 9.85 -7.35
N MET A 185 13.54 9.95 -6.05
CA MET A 185 14.58 9.90 -5.03
C MET A 185 15.36 8.58 -5.12
N PHE A 186 16.68 8.71 -5.09
CA PHE A 186 17.64 7.60 -5.26
C PHE A 186 17.72 6.98 -6.65
N LEU A 187 16.97 7.49 -7.65
CA LEU A 187 17.05 7.00 -9.02
C LEU A 187 18.09 7.76 -9.83
N HIS A 188 18.89 7.01 -10.60
CA HIS A 188 19.76 7.59 -11.62
C HIS A 188 18.89 8.26 -12.72
N PRO A 189 19.33 9.35 -13.37
CA PRO A 189 18.55 10.10 -14.36
C PRO A 189 17.87 9.23 -15.44
N LYS A 190 18.55 8.19 -15.94
CA LYS A 190 17.94 7.23 -16.85
C LYS A 190 16.71 6.52 -16.27
N LEU A 191 16.79 6.14 -14.99
CA LEU A 191 15.69 5.46 -14.30
C LEU A 191 14.56 6.44 -13.91
N GLN A 192 14.88 7.72 -13.71
CA GLN A 192 13.87 8.76 -13.50
C GLN A 192 12.96 8.93 -14.72
N LYS A 193 13.49 8.82 -15.94
CA LYS A 193 12.68 8.82 -17.17
C LYS A 193 11.73 7.62 -17.21
N ILE A 194 12.23 6.44 -16.87
CA ILE A 194 11.38 5.23 -16.78
C ILE A 194 10.29 5.39 -15.71
N ALA A 195 10.65 5.94 -14.55
CA ALA A 195 9.68 6.24 -13.50
C ALA A 195 8.59 7.22 -13.98
N SER A 196 8.97 8.27 -14.74
CA SER A 196 8.02 9.21 -15.35
C SER A 196 7.04 8.50 -16.29
N GLU A 197 7.53 7.60 -17.15
CA GLU A 197 6.68 6.80 -18.04
C GLU A 197 5.73 5.88 -17.26
N THR A 198 6.22 5.25 -16.21
CA THR A 198 5.40 4.40 -15.33
C THR A 198 4.30 5.21 -14.65
N LEU A 199 4.63 6.37 -14.04
CA LEU A 199 3.65 7.26 -13.42
C LEU A 199 2.61 7.75 -14.43
N TYR A 200 3.04 8.05 -15.66
CA TYR A 200 2.12 8.43 -16.73
C TYR A 200 1.19 7.26 -17.12
N ARG A 201 1.69 6.01 -17.22
CA ARG A 201 0.82 4.85 -17.44
C ARG A 201 -0.18 4.65 -16.32
N LEU A 202 0.27 4.74 -15.06
CA LEU A 202 -0.60 4.66 -13.88
C LEU A 202 -1.71 5.72 -13.90
N SER A 203 -1.41 6.93 -14.38
CA SER A 203 -2.37 8.04 -14.44
C SER A 203 -3.50 7.83 -15.45
N LYS A 204 -3.41 6.84 -16.33
CA LYS A 204 -4.49 6.54 -17.30
C LYS A 204 -5.73 5.94 -16.67
N LYS A 205 -5.55 5.18 -15.57
CA LYS A 205 -6.64 4.53 -14.86
C LYS A 205 -6.85 5.09 -13.44
N ASN A 206 -5.89 5.85 -12.91
CA ASN A 206 -5.87 6.31 -11.52
C ASN A 206 -5.63 7.81 -11.43
N GLN A 207 -5.93 8.40 -10.30
CA GLN A 207 -5.48 9.74 -9.98
C GLN A 207 -4.08 9.66 -9.34
N VAL A 208 -3.06 10.16 -10.02
CA VAL A 208 -1.68 10.18 -9.53
C VAL A 208 -1.29 11.60 -9.18
N ILE A 209 -0.86 11.79 -7.95
CA ILE A 209 -0.38 13.07 -7.42
C ILE A 209 1.03 12.83 -6.89
N PHE A 210 1.99 13.58 -7.35
CA PHE A 210 3.35 13.50 -6.81
C PHE A 210 4.03 14.86 -6.80
N ASN A 211 4.99 15.02 -5.89
CA ASN A 211 5.89 16.16 -5.87
C ASN A 211 7.26 15.73 -6.39
N THR A 212 7.96 16.65 -7.04
CA THR A 212 9.28 16.38 -7.60
C THR A 212 10.10 17.65 -7.76
N HIS A 213 11.43 17.49 -7.65
CA HIS A 213 12.42 18.47 -8.08
C HIS A 213 13.17 18.03 -9.34
N SER A 214 12.82 16.88 -9.92
CA SER A 214 13.46 16.37 -11.12
C SER A 214 12.76 16.80 -12.40
N PRO A 215 13.42 17.49 -13.31
CA PRO A 215 12.88 17.81 -14.61
C PRO A 215 12.61 16.55 -15.46
N HIS A 216 13.34 15.46 -15.20
CA HIS A 216 13.15 14.19 -15.91
C HIS A 216 11.78 13.57 -15.66
N LEU A 217 11.16 13.87 -14.52
CA LEU A 217 9.80 13.40 -14.24
C LEU A 217 8.74 14.23 -14.96
N LEU A 218 9.03 15.45 -15.33
CA LEU A 218 8.06 16.36 -15.98
C LEU A 218 7.88 16.06 -17.48
N VAL A 219 8.75 15.29 -18.09
CA VAL A 219 8.82 15.08 -19.55
C VAL A 219 7.52 14.54 -20.17
N ASN A 220 6.80 13.70 -19.43
CA ASN A 220 5.57 13.05 -19.90
C ASN A 220 4.30 13.81 -19.52
N PHE A 221 4.41 14.94 -18.82
CA PHE A 221 3.27 15.70 -18.31
C PHE A 221 3.14 17.05 -18.99
N THR A 222 1.91 17.49 -19.20
CA THR A 222 1.58 18.76 -19.82
C THR A 222 1.52 19.89 -18.79
N ARG A 223 1.61 21.16 -19.24
CA ARG A 223 1.45 22.34 -18.38
C ARG A 223 0.18 22.32 -17.54
N ARG A 224 -0.89 21.70 -18.03
CA ARG A 224 -2.18 21.62 -17.32
C ARG A 224 -2.14 20.62 -16.16
N GLU A 225 -1.24 19.69 -16.19
CA GLU A 225 -1.06 18.65 -15.16
C GLU A 225 -0.03 19.08 -14.11
N ILE A 226 0.82 20.07 -14.42
CA ILE A 226 1.88 20.54 -13.52
C ILE A 226 1.34 21.71 -12.69
N ARG A 227 1.65 21.68 -11.39
CA ARG A 227 1.39 22.76 -10.44
C ARG A 227 2.71 23.17 -9.80
N GLN A 228 3.05 24.46 -9.89
CA GLN A 228 4.23 25.00 -9.24
C GLN A 228 3.87 25.48 -7.84
N VAL A 229 4.60 25.00 -6.82
CA VAL A 229 4.51 25.51 -5.45
C VAL A 229 5.54 26.61 -5.28
N VAL A 230 5.10 27.79 -4.87
CA VAL A 230 5.97 28.94 -4.60
C VAL A 230 5.69 29.48 -3.22
N LEU A 231 6.68 30.20 -2.64
CA LEU A 231 6.43 31.02 -1.46
C LEU A 231 5.91 32.38 -1.91
N ASP A 232 4.88 32.87 -1.27
CA ASP A 232 4.45 34.26 -1.44
C ASP A 232 5.33 35.22 -0.60
N GLY A 233 5.04 36.53 -0.70
CA GLY A 233 5.80 37.55 0.04
C GLY A 233 5.67 37.48 1.56
N GLU A 234 4.72 36.69 2.08
CA GLU A 234 4.48 36.45 3.51
C GLU A 234 4.94 35.06 3.96
N TYR A 235 5.68 34.35 3.12
CA TYR A 235 6.19 32.98 3.34
C TYR A 235 5.12 31.89 3.40
N TYR A 236 3.93 32.11 2.86
CA TYR A 236 2.94 31.06 2.67
C TYR A 236 3.14 30.36 1.34
N SER A 237 2.88 29.05 1.34
CA SER A 237 2.91 28.27 0.11
C SER A 237 1.70 28.59 -0.77
N ALA A 238 1.96 28.95 -2.02
CA ALA A 238 0.93 29.23 -3.01
C ALA A 238 1.12 28.33 -4.23
N LEU A 239 0.00 27.90 -4.84
CA LEU A 239 -0.01 27.11 -6.05
C LEU A 239 -0.16 28.01 -7.28
N ARG A 240 0.72 27.84 -8.26
CA ARG A 240 0.62 28.46 -9.58
C ARG A 240 0.27 27.39 -10.61
N GLU A 241 -0.74 27.69 -11.40
CA GLU A 241 -1.20 26.82 -12.49
C GLU A 241 -0.72 27.33 -13.85
N ASN A 242 -0.60 26.41 -14.80
CA ASN A 242 -0.25 26.70 -16.20
C ASN A 242 1.06 27.51 -16.36
N THR A 243 2.00 27.34 -15.43
CA THR A 243 3.34 27.97 -15.54
C THR A 243 4.06 27.38 -16.75
N ASP A 244 4.80 28.22 -17.47
CA ASP A 244 5.65 27.75 -18.57
C ASP A 244 6.73 26.83 -18.08
N ILE A 245 6.97 25.74 -18.82
CA ILE A 245 7.96 24.72 -18.46
C ILE A 245 9.35 25.36 -18.32
N ASP A 246 9.70 26.29 -19.19
CA ASP A 246 10.98 26.99 -19.12
C ASP A 246 11.16 27.78 -17.82
N VAL A 247 10.08 28.38 -17.32
CA VAL A 247 10.09 29.07 -16.01
C VAL A 247 10.30 28.08 -14.87
N ILE A 248 9.62 26.91 -14.94
CA ILE A 248 9.78 25.84 -13.94
C ILE A 248 11.22 25.32 -13.95
N LEU A 249 11.75 25.04 -15.13
CA LEU A 249 13.12 24.55 -15.29
C LEU A 249 14.15 25.52 -14.75
N ASN A 250 14.00 26.81 -15.05
CA ASN A 250 14.88 27.86 -14.53
C ASN A 250 14.85 27.94 -12.99
N VAL A 251 13.64 27.81 -12.39
CA VAL A 251 13.50 27.77 -10.92
C VAL A 251 14.18 26.54 -10.31
N LEU A 252 14.15 25.41 -11.01
CA LEU A 252 14.84 24.18 -10.62
C LEU A 252 16.37 24.25 -10.89
N GLY A 253 16.87 25.35 -11.47
CA GLY A 253 18.28 25.54 -11.75
C GLY A 253 18.77 24.92 -13.06
N TYR A 254 17.85 24.55 -13.97
CA TYR A 254 18.19 23.97 -15.25
C TYR A 254 18.06 24.99 -16.37
N ALA A 255 19.09 25.07 -17.22
CA ALA A 255 19.04 25.79 -18.50
C ALA A 255 18.64 24.85 -19.64
N ALA A 256 18.13 25.41 -20.72
CA ALA A 256 17.76 24.64 -21.91
C ALA A 256 18.91 23.75 -22.44
N GLY A 257 20.17 24.20 -22.27
CA GLY A 257 21.37 23.46 -22.63
C GLY A 257 21.63 22.20 -21.79
N ASP A 258 21.13 22.12 -20.56
CA ASP A 258 21.38 20.99 -19.66
C ASP A 258 20.64 19.72 -20.11
N PHE A 259 19.62 19.87 -20.95
CA PHE A 259 18.86 18.75 -21.52
C PHE A 259 19.35 18.31 -22.88
N MET A 260 20.28 19.08 -23.47
CA MET A 260 20.85 18.78 -24.78
C MET A 260 22.01 17.79 -24.66
N ASN A 261 21.69 16.55 -24.35
CA ASN A 261 22.63 15.44 -24.47
C ASN A 261 22.62 14.95 -25.94
N VAL A 262 22.96 15.87 -26.88
CA VAL A 262 22.92 15.62 -28.32
C VAL A 262 24.27 15.97 -28.91
N ASP A 263 24.76 15.13 -29.82
CA ASP A 263 26.03 15.38 -30.53
C ASP A 263 25.91 16.54 -31.53
N PHE A 264 24.67 16.87 -31.95
CA PHE A 264 24.39 17.94 -32.91
C PHE A 264 23.08 18.65 -32.63
N VAL A 265 23.06 19.96 -32.81
CA VAL A 265 21.87 20.82 -32.71
C VAL A 265 21.61 21.44 -34.09
N PHE A 266 20.43 21.20 -34.65
CA PHE A 266 19.98 21.84 -35.87
C PHE A 266 19.07 23.04 -35.49
N ILE A 267 19.48 24.23 -35.88
CA ILE A 267 18.65 25.43 -35.74
C ILE A 267 17.81 25.55 -37.01
N VAL A 268 16.50 25.41 -36.90
CA VAL A 268 15.55 25.55 -38.00
C VAL A 268 14.81 26.90 -37.89
N VAL A 269 14.66 27.59 -39.01
CA VAL A 269 14.06 28.93 -39.06
C VAL A 269 12.53 28.85 -39.28
N GLY A 270 12.02 27.72 -39.79
CA GLY A 270 10.60 27.55 -40.09
C GLY A 270 10.09 26.12 -39.96
N LYS A 271 8.75 25.95 -40.00
CA LYS A 271 8.10 24.64 -39.89
C LYS A 271 8.45 23.67 -41.03
N GLN A 272 8.82 24.18 -42.20
CA GLN A 272 9.18 23.38 -43.38
C GLN A 272 10.55 22.74 -43.25
N ASP A 273 11.43 23.26 -42.40
CA ASP A 273 12.76 22.73 -42.17
C ASP A 273 12.80 21.50 -41.27
N LYS A 274 11.66 21.19 -40.60
CA LYS A 274 11.48 20.01 -39.74
C LYS A 274 11.22 18.72 -40.51
N SER A 275 10.93 18.81 -41.80
CA SER A 275 10.54 17.68 -42.67
C SER A 275 11.63 17.20 -43.61
N ARG A 276 12.85 17.67 -43.48
CA ARG A 276 14.01 17.25 -44.26
C ARG A 276 15.01 16.42 -43.46
#